data_5d4358c4f2976738b16fde084e07a755
#
_entry.id   5d4358c4f2976738b16fde084e07a755
#
_cell.length_a   1.000
_cell.length_b   1.000
_cell.length_c   1.000
_cell.angle_alpha   90.00
_cell.angle_beta   90.00
_cell.angle_gamma   90.00
#
_symmetry.space_group_name_H-M   'P 1'
#
loop_
_entity.id
_entity.type
_entity.pdbx_description
1 polymer ?
#
loop_
_entity_poly.entity_id
_entity_poly.type
_entity_poly.pdbx_seq_one_letter_code
_entity_poly.pdbx_strand_id
1 'polypeptide(L)'
;MINGKHIAVVMPAYIAEKTLEVTVGELPDLVDIRILVDDHSSDQTVDLARHLGLIVFQHDRNYGYGRNQMTCYREALAAGADLVIMLHPDYQYTPLLVTAMASMVAYDVYDVVLGSRIIGGRALLGGMPVYKYISNRLLTAFENLFLRVKLSEYHTGYRAFSRKVLTDLPLLENSDDFVFDNQMLAQCVHFGFRIGEVSCPTKYFEEASSINFRRSVKYGVEVLATTMQFAFQQIGLIHLPRFSAQGRKLEAVSETYYAPRTEVVRPV
;
A
#
# COMPACT_ATOMS: atom_id res chain seq x y z
N MET A 1 -13.08 -14.96 -4.64
CA MET A 1 -13.88 -14.70 -3.41
C MET A 1 -13.47 -15.59 -2.24
N ILE A 2 -13.39 -15.06 -1.03
CA ILE A 2 -13.27 -15.81 0.24
C ILE A 2 -14.39 -15.31 1.18
N ASN A 3 -15.09 -16.23 1.84
CA ASN A 3 -16.18 -15.91 2.79
C ASN A 3 -17.22 -14.92 2.21
N GLY A 4 -17.57 -15.07 0.95
CA GLY A 4 -18.52 -14.20 0.25
C GLY A 4 -18.02 -12.78 -0.05
N LYS A 5 -16.75 -12.46 0.24
CA LYS A 5 -16.15 -11.14 0.01
C LYS A 5 -15.36 -11.08 -1.31
N HIS A 6 -15.56 -10.02 -2.07
CA HIS A 6 -14.83 -9.74 -3.30
C HIS A 6 -13.44 -9.18 -2.99
N ILE A 7 -12.42 -9.80 -3.61
CA ILE A 7 -11.01 -9.51 -3.38
C ILE A 7 -10.45 -8.72 -4.57
N ALA A 8 -9.96 -7.52 -4.31
CA ALA A 8 -9.19 -6.76 -5.28
C ALA A 8 -7.68 -6.82 -4.97
N VAL A 9 -6.87 -7.06 -5.99
CA VAL A 9 -5.43 -6.76 -5.96
C VAL A 9 -5.22 -5.49 -6.78
N VAL A 10 -4.56 -4.51 -6.18
CA VAL A 10 -4.21 -3.25 -6.81
C VAL A 10 -2.70 -3.11 -6.91
N MET A 11 -2.24 -2.65 -8.06
CA MET A 11 -0.83 -2.52 -8.40
C MET A 11 -0.52 -1.08 -8.82
N PRO A 12 0.05 -0.25 -7.92
CA PRO A 12 0.58 1.05 -8.30
C PRO A 12 1.86 0.83 -9.12
N ALA A 13 1.85 1.26 -10.38
CA ALA A 13 2.93 1.01 -11.33
C ALA A 13 3.62 2.29 -11.77
N TYR A 14 4.94 2.21 -11.90
CA TYR A 14 5.79 3.16 -12.59
C TYR A 14 7.01 2.43 -13.15
N ILE A 15 7.08 2.28 -14.49
CA ILE A 15 8.15 1.57 -15.20
C ILE A 15 8.29 0.12 -14.68
N ALA A 16 7.28 -0.72 -14.94
CA ALA A 16 7.17 -2.07 -14.41
C ALA A 16 7.13 -3.17 -15.50
N GLU A 17 7.40 -2.87 -16.76
CA GLU A 17 7.26 -3.82 -17.89
C GLU A 17 8.01 -5.14 -17.67
N LYS A 18 9.18 -5.10 -17.00
CA LYS A 18 10.05 -6.26 -16.82
C LYS A 18 9.53 -7.29 -15.80
N THR A 19 8.70 -6.86 -14.87
CA THR A 19 8.30 -7.66 -13.69
C THR A 19 6.79 -7.88 -13.60
N LEU A 20 6.01 -7.11 -14.35
CA LEU A 20 4.56 -7.15 -14.31
C LEU A 20 4.00 -8.53 -14.69
N GLU A 21 4.49 -9.14 -15.77
CA GLU A 21 3.98 -10.42 -16.25
C GLU A 21 4.13 -11.54 -15.23
N VAL A 22 5.30 -11.67 -14.62
CA VAL A 22 5.53 -12.69 -13.58
C VAL A 22 4.71 -12.39 -12.32
N THR A 23 4.55 -11.12 -11.95
CA THR A 23 3.73 -10.73 -10.81
C THR A 23 2.27 -11.12 -11.01
N VAL A 24 1.72 -10.82 -12.19
CA VAL A 24 0.32 -11.14 -12.53
C VAL A 24 0.10 -12.64 -12.68
N GLY A 25 1.07 -13.35 -13.31
CA GLY A 25 1.00 -14.78 -13.53
C GLY A 25 0.98 -15.64 -12.26
N GLU A 26 1.52 -15.12 -11.14
CA GLU A 26 1.49 -15.80 -9.83
C GLU A 26 0.30 -15.38 -8.95
N LEU A 27 -0.60 -14.50 -9.42
CA LEU A 27 -1.78 -14.12 -8.64
C LEU A 27 -2.72 -15.33 -8.50
N PRO A 28 -3.17 -15.63 -7.26
CA PRO A 28 -4.10 -16.73 -7.04
C PRO A 28 -5.47 -16.49 -7.72
N ASP A 29 -6.13 -17.57 -8.15
CA ASP A 29 -7.45 -17.52 -8.82
C ASP A 29 -8.58 -16.92 -7.98
N LEU A 30 -8.38 -16.83 -6.66
CA LEU A 30 -9.34 -16.22 -5.74
C LEU A 30 -9.47 -14.68 -5.89
N VAL A 31 -8.57 -14.05 -6.65
CA VAL A 31 -8.60 -12.60 -6.91
C VAL A 31 -9.68 -12.29 -7.95
N ASP A 32 -10.71 -11.58 -7.53
CA ASP A 32 -11.86 -11.24 -8.37
C ASP A 32 -11.61 -10.00 -9.24
N ILE A 33 -10.86 -9.03 -8.71
CA ILE A 33 -10.61 -7.73 -9.34
C ILE A 33 -9.11 -7.49 -9.38
N ARG A 34 -8.58 -7.21 -10.58
CA ARG A 34 -7.15 -6.96 -10.80
C ARG A 34 -7.00 -5.58 -11.42
N ILE A 35 -6.44 -4.63 -10.67
CA ILE A 35 -6.31 -3.22 -11.10
C ILE A 35 -4.83 -2.86 -11.15
N LEU A 36 -4.43 -2.17 -12.21
CA LEU A 36 -3.15 -1.47 -12.29
C LEU A 36 -3.41 0.02 -12.48
N VAL A 37 -2.75 0.84 -11.66
CA VAL A 37 -2.75 2.30 -11.85
C VAL A 37 -1.32 2.72 -12.22
N ASP A 38 -1.19 3.22 -13.44
CA ASP A 38 0.09 3.66 -13.99
C ASP A 38 0.33 5.14 -13.71
N ASP A 39 1.43 5.46 -13.05
CA ASP A 39 1.81 6.83 -12.71
C ASP A 39 2.68 7.48 -13.81
N HIS A 40 2.19 7.41 -15.07
CA HIS A 40 2.82 7.99 -16.24
C HIS A 40 4.15 7.31 -16.62
N SER A 41 4.14 5.99 -16.78
CA SER A 41 5.28 5.22 -17.28
C SER A 41 5.63 5.58 -18.72
N SER A 42 6.92 5.50 -19.04
CA SER A 42 7.44 5.73 -20.40
C SER A 42 7.80 4.43 -21.15
N ASP A 43 7.62 3.28 -20.50
CA ASP A 43 7.84 1.95 -21.06
C ASP A 43 6.52 1.27 -21.48
N GLN A 44 6.54 -0.04 -21.75
CA GLN A 44 5.37 -0.80 -22.19
C GLN A 44 4.46 -1.28 -21.05
N THR A 45 4.61 -0.73 -19.83
CA THR A 45 3.83 -1.16 -18.65
C THR A 45 2.33 -1.18 -18.91
N VAL A 46 1.78 -0.11 -19.50
CA VAL A 46 0.34 0.04 -19.74
C VAL A 46 -0.18 -0.97 -20.77
N ASP A 47 0.51 -1.12 -21.89
CA ASP A 47 0.08 -2.04 -22.95
C ASP A 47 0.20 -3.50 -22.50
N LEU A 48 1.26 -3.86 -21.76
CA LEU A 48 1.42 -5.17 -21.15
C LEU A 48 0.31 -5.44 -20.12
N ALA A 49 -0.03 -4.48 -19.28
CA ALA A 49 -1.10 -4.63 -18.30
C ALA A 49 -2.46 -4.92 -18.97
N ARG A 50 -2.77 -4.21 -20.06
CA ARG A 50 -3.99 -4.48 -20.86
C ARG A 50 -3.97 -5.86 -21.47
N HIS A 51 -2.83 -6.28 -22.04
CA HIS A 51 -2.66 -7.62 -22.61
C HIS A 51 -2.86 -8.74 -21.58
N LEU A 52 -2.43 -8.52 -20.35
CA LEU A 52 -2.61 -9.43 -19.22
C LEU A 52 -4.04 -9.41 -18.62
N GLY A 53 -4.97 -8.62 -19.20
CA GLY A 53 -6.37 -8.57 -18.79
C GLY A 53 -6.61 -7.78 -17.49
N LEU A 54 -5.74 -6.87 -17.12
CA LEU A 54 -5.93 -6.00 -15.97
C LEU A 54 -6.89 -4.85 -16.30
N ILE A 55 -7.61 -4.35 -15.29
CA ILE A 55 -8.29 -3.06 -15.36
C ILE A 55 -7.22 -1.98 -15.19
N VAL A 56 -6.99 -1.16 -16.21
CA VAL A 56 -5.88 -0.20 -16.24
C VAL A 56 -6.41 1.23 -16.14
N PHE A 57 -5.84 1.99 -15.21
CA PHE A 57 -5.98 3.43 -15.10
C PHE A 57 -4.61 4.08 -15.30
N GLN A 58 -4.55 5.12 -16.11
CA GLN A 58 -3.29 5.82 -16.39
C GLN A 58 -3.41 7.28 -15.99
N HIS A 59 -2.47 7.77 -15.20
CA HIS A 59 -2.33 9.18 -14.88
C HIS A 59 -1.79 9.98 -16.08
N ASP A 60 -2.23 11.22 -16.26
CA ASP A 60 -1.73 12.12 -17.32
C ASP A 60 -0.30 12.63 -17.05
N ARG A 61 0.17 12.51 -15.81
CA ARG A 61 1.53 12.81 -15.34
C ARG A 61 1.85 12.00 -14.10
N ASN A 62 3.12 11.99 -13.68
CA ASN A 62 3.51 11.38 -12.42
C ASN A 62 3.04 12.24 -11.23
N TYR A 63 2.14 11.69 -10.42
CA TYR A 63 1.59 12.33 -9.22
C TYR A 63 2.27 11.89 -7.92
N GLY A 64 3.09 10.84 -7.98
CA GLY A 64 3.80 10.31 -6.85
C GLY A 64 3.15 9.09 -6.22
N TYR A 65 3.95 8.42 -5.41
CA TYR A 65 3.66 7.11 -4.83
C TYR A 65 2.35 7.06 -4.02
N GLY A 66 2.15 8.00 -3.10
CA GLY A 66 0.96 8.03 -2.26
C GLY A 66 -0.30 8.34 -3.05
N ARG A 67 -0.22 9.26 -4.02
CA ARG A 67 -1.35 9.58 -4.89
C ARG A 67 -1.75 8.41 -5.76
N ASN A 68 -0.78 7.67 -6.29
CA ASN A 68 -1.05 6.47 -7.08
C ASN A 68 -1.78 5.41 -6.25
N GLN A 69 -1.37 5.20 -4.99
CA GLN A 69 -2.09 4.30 -4.09
C GLN A 69 -3.52 4.76 -3.80
N MET A 70 -3.74 6.06 -3.55
CA MET A 70 -5.10 6.60 -3.34
C MET A 70 -6.01 6.32 -4.55
N THR A 71 -5.48 6.48 -5.77
CA THR A 71 -6.20 6.12 -7.00
C THR A 71 -6.51 4.62 -7.04
N CYS A 72 -5.53 3.77 -6.72
CA CYS A 72 -5.73 2.31 -6.61
C CYS A 72 -6.88 1.95 -5.67
N TYR A 73 -6.89 2.51 -4.47
CA TYR A 73 -7.93 2.22 -3.47
C TYR A 73 -9.30 2.73 -3.92
N ARG A 74 -9.38 3.94 -4.47
CA ARG A 74 -10.63 4.50 -4.98
C ARG A 74 -11.24 3.62 -6.06
N GLU A 75 -10.45 3.22 -7.05
CA GLU A 75 -10.93 2.41 -8.17
C GLU A 75 -11.33 0.99 -7.73
N ALA A 76 -10.63 0.41 -6.75
CA ALA A 76 -11.03 -0.87 -6.16
C ALA A 76 -12.37 -0.77 -5.42
N LEU A 77 -12.58 0.30 -4.63
CA LEU A 77 -13.85 0.55 -3.95
C LEU A 77 -15.00 0.76 -4.95
N ALA A 78 -14.75 1.50 -6.03
CA ALA A 78 -15.72 1.74 -7.10
C ALA A 78 -16.05 0.45 -7.88
N ALA A 79 -15.11 -0.47 -8.01
CA ALA A 79 -15.32 -1.80 -8.61
C ALA A 79 -16.05 -2.79 -7.69
N GLY A 80 -16.38 -2.40 -6.45
CA GLY A 80 -17.15 -3.22 -5.51
C GLY A 80 -16.30 -4.15 -4.64
N ALA A 81 -14.99 -3.91 -4.49
CA ALA A 81 -14.14 -4.71 -3.61
C ALA A 81 -14.55 -4.62 -2.14
N ASP A 82 -14.59 -5.74 -1.43
CA ASP A 82 -14.82 -5.83 0.02
C ASP A 82 -13.51 -5.77 0.80
N LEU A 83 -12.43 -6.22 0.18
CA LEU A 83 -11.06 -6.07 0.67
C LEU A 83 -10.11 -5.78 -0.49
N VAL A 84 -9.06 -5.02 -0.20
CA VAL A 84 -8.09 -4.58 -1.20
C VAL A 84 -6.69 -4.95 -0.74
N ILE A 85 -5.94 -5.60 -1.61
CA ILE A 85 -4.54 -5.96 -1.38
C ILE A 85 -3.66 -5.11 -2.29
N MET A 86 -2.81 -4.31 -1.69
CA MET A 86 -1.76 -3.54 -2.33
C MET A 86 -0.57 -4.46 -2.59
N LEU A 87 -0.22 -4.66 -3.84
CA LEU A 87 0.93 -5.45 -4.29
C LEU A 87 1.70 -4.67 -5.36
N HIS A 88 2.97 -4.39 -5.10
CA HIS A 88 3.81 -3.74 -6.10
C HIS A 88 4.16 -4.69 -7.25
N PRO A 89 4.10 -4.21 -8.52
CA PRO A 89 4.40 -5.06 -9.68
C PRO A 89 5.89 -5.28 -9.92
N ASP A 90 6.76 -4.90 -8.98
CA ASP A 90 8.22 -5.05 -9.04
C ASP A 90 8.73 -6.43 -8.58
N TYR A 91 7.83 -7.36 -8.27
CA TYR A 91 8.09 -8.73 -7.84
C TYR A 91 9.02 -8.87 -6.60
N GLN A 92 9.17 -7.80 -5.81
CA GLN A 92 9.86 -7.89 -4.51
C GLN A 92 9.10 -8.78 -3.53
N TYR A 93 7.78 -8.78 -3.63
CA TYR A 93 6.86 -9.53 -2.79
C TYR A 93 6.20 -10.64 -3.59
N THR A 94 6.17 -11.86 -3.05
CA THR A 94 5.51 -12.96 -3.73
C THR A 94 3.99 -12.79 -3.77
N PRO A 95 3.34 -12.84 -4.94
CA PRO A 95 1.88 -12.79 -5.05
C PRO A 95 1.16 -13.94 -4.32
N LEU A 96 1.83 -15.04 -4.08
CA LEU A 96 1.26 -16.24 -3.44
C LEU A 96 0.73 -15.98 -2.02
N LEU A 97 1.24 -14.95 -1.33
CA LEU A 97 0.76 -14.57 0.02
C LEU A 97 -0.58 -13.82 -0.01
N VAL A 98 -1.08 -13.42 -1.18
CA VAL A 98 -2.41 -12.81 -1.33
C VAL A 98 -3.48 -13.66 -0.64
N THR A 99 -3.43 -14.99 -0.78
CA THR A 99 -4.39 -15.91 -0.16
C THR A 99 -4.39 -15.81 1.38
N ALA A 100 -3.20 -15.81 1.99
CA ALA A 100 -3.07 -15.72 3.45
C ALA A 100 -3.59 -14.37 3.97
N MET A 101 -3.15 -13.27 3.35
CA MET A 101 -3.56 -11.93 3.75
C MET A 101 -5.06 -11.70 3.53
N ALA A 102 -5.60 -12.15 2.39
CA ALA A 102 -7.03 -12.08 2.08
C ALA A 102 -7.86 -12.83 3.12
N SER A 103 -7.44 -14.04 3.51
CA SER A 103 -8.17 -14.85 4.48
C SER A 103 -8.28 -14.16 5.84
N MET A 104 -7.18 -13.54 6.33
CA MET A 104 -7.18 -12.84 7.62
C MET A 104 -8.17 -11.67 7.65
N VAL A 105 -8.33 -10.97 6.53
CA VAL A 105 -9.29 -9.86 6.40
C VAL A 105 -10.71 -10.39 6.11
N ALA A 106 -10.84 -11.37 5.22
CA ALA A 106 -12.15 -11.89 4.81
C ALA A 106 -12.93 -12.57 5.94
N TYR A 107 -12.24 -13.18 6.89
CA TYR A 107 -12.83 -13.78 8.09
C TYR A 107 -12.94 -12.79 9.27
N ASP A 108 -12.74 -11.51 9.04
CA ASP A 108 -12.85 -10.45 10.05
C ASP A 108 -11.93 -10.64 11.29
N VAL A 109 -10.80 -11.36 11.12
CA VAL A 109 -9.79 -11.51 12.18
C VAL A 109 -9.02 -10.22 12.35
N TYR A 110 -8.64 -9.59 11.23
CA TYR A 110 -7.96 -8.29 11.18
C TYR A 110 -8.61 -7.38 10.15
N ASP A 111 -8.50 -6.07 10.38
CA ASP A 111 -8.96 -5.04 9.45
C ASP A 111 -7.85 -4.64 8.46
N VAL A 112 -6.58 -4.80 8.90
CA VAL A 112 -5.36 -4.53 8.14
C VAL A 112 -4.40 -5.70 8.31
N VAL A 113 -3.73 -6.12 7.23
CA VAL A 113 -2.68 -7.15 7.29
C VAL A 113 -1.45 -6.67 6.53
N LEU A 114 -0.28 -6.78 7.16
CA LEU A 114 1.01 -6.39 6.60
C LEU A 114 1.83 -7.62 6.22
N GLY A 115 2.46 -7.59 5.04
CA GLY A 115 3.47 -8.58 4.64
C GLY A 115 4.84 -8.18 5.18
N SER A 116 5.21 -8.67 6.37
CA SER A 116 6.46 -8.28 7.04
C SER A 116 7.67 -9.05 6.52
N ARG A 117 8.70 -8.32 6.11
CA ARG A 117 10.00 -8.85 5.73
C ARG A 117 10.84 -9.28 6.93
N ILE A 118 10.44 -8.84 8.12
CA ILE A 118 11.23 -8.95 9.36
C ILE A 118 10.85 -10.18 10.18
N ILE A 119 9.57 -10.54 10.29
CA ILE A 119 9.09 -11.65 11.13
C ILE A 119 9.83 -12.96 10.84
N GLY A 120 10.06 -13.29 9.58
CA GLY A 120 10.73 -14.52 9.17
C GLY A 120 12.24 -14.55 9.42
N GLY A 121 12.84 -13.46 9.90
CA GLY A 121 14.28 -13.35 10.20
C GLY A 121 15.19 -13.44 8.97
N ARG A 122 14.65 -13.40 7.75
CA ARG A 122 15.41 -13.65 6.51
C ARG A 122 15.63 -12.41 5.64
N ALA A 123 15.35 -11.21 6.13
CA ALA A 123 15.44 -9.97 5.34
C ALA A 123 16.85 -9.76 4.77
N LEU A 124 17.91 -9.95 5.56
CA LEU A 124 19.31 -9.83 5.10
C LEU A 124 19.69 -10.93 4.11
N LEU A 125 19.22 -12.16 4.32
CA LEU A 125 19.44 -13.29 3.40
C LEU A 125 18.72 -13.06 2.05
N GLY A 126 17.60 -12.34 2.07
CA GLY A 126 16.86 -11.93 0.87
C GLY A 126 17.50 -10.76 0.11
N GLY A 127 18.65 -10.25 0.57
CA GLY A 127 19.42 -9.20 -0.08
C GLY A 127 19.11 -7.78 0.42
N MET A 128 18.37 -7.62 1.53
CA MET A 128 18.14 -6.29 2.10
C MET A 128 19.48 -5.66 2.52
N PRO A 129 19.82 -4.45 2.03
CA PRO A 129 21.04 -3.76 2.47
C PRO A 129 21.07 -3.55 3.99
N VAL A 130 22.22 -3.80 4.62
CA VAL A 130 22.40 -3.74 6.08
C VAL A 130 21.95 -2.39 6.66
N TYR A 131 22.29 -1.27 6.00
CA TYR A 131 21.87 0.06 6.45
C TYR A 131 20.34 0.22 6.42
N LYS A 132 19.65 -0.34 5.41
CA LYS A 132 18.18 -0.33 5.35
C LYS A 132 17.58 -1.18 6.47
N TYR A 133 18.18 -2.32 6.76
CA TYR A 133 17.74 -3.17 7.87
C TYR A 133 17.86 -2.44 9.21
N ILE A 134 19.02 -1.86 9.50
CA ILE A 134 19.24 -1.12 10.77
C ILE A 134 18.28 0.06 10.87
N SER A 135 18.14 0.87 9.81
CA SER A 135 17.22 2.01 9.79
C SER A 135 15.76 1.56 10.00
N ASN A 136 15.34 0.48 9.35
CA ASN A 136 14.02 -0.11 9.55
C ASN A 136 13.80 -0.49 11.02
N ARG A 137 14.76 -1.17 11.66
CA ARG A 137 14.65 -1.57 13.06
C ARG A 137 14.55 -0.39 14.03
N LEU A 138 15.36 0.65 13.81
CA LEU A 138 15.35 1.85 14.64
C LEU A 138 14.04 2.63 14.50
N LEU A 139 13.58 2.85 13.26
CA LEU A 139 12.32 3.53 12.99
C LEU A 139 11.14 2.73 13.56
N THR A 140 11.09 1.41 13.33
CA THR A 140 10.05 0.54 13.89
C THR A 140 10.02 0.58 15.42
N ALA A 141 11.17 0.57 16.08
CA ALA A 141 11.22 0.68 17.54
C ALA A 141 10.66 2.02 18.04
N PHE A 142 10.99 3.10 17.34
CA PHE A 142 10.46 4.43 17.63
C PHE A 142 8.93 4.50 17.42
N GLU A 143 8.44 3.99 16.28
CA GLU A 143 7.01 3.93 15.98
C GLU A 143 6.25 3.09 17.01
N ASN A 144 6.74 1.90 17.36
CA ASN A 144 6.13 1.04 18.38
C ASN A 144 6.01 1.74 19.74
N LEU A 145 7.03 2.52 20.12
CA LEU A 145 7.04 3.25 21.39
C LEU A 145 5.92 4.33 21.42
N PHE A 146 5.81 5.13 20.38
CA PHE A 146 4.91 6.28 20.37
C PHE A 146 3.49 5.93 19.90
N LEU A 147 3.32 5.02 18.95
CA LEU A 147 2.00 4.52 18.54
C LEU A 147 1.41 3.52 19.53
N ARG A 148 2.21 3.02 20.48
CA ARG A 148 1.81 2.07 21.53
C ARG A 148 1.25 0.76 20.98
N VAL A 149 1.78 0.31 19.85
CA VAL A 149 1.50 -0.98 19.22
C VAL A 149 2.79 -1.77 19.06
N LYS A 150 2.70 -3.06 18.78
CA LYS A 150 3.86 -3.93 18.61
C LYS A 150 3.83 -4.58 17.24
N LEU A 151 4.28 -3.86 16.23
CA LEU A 151 4.50 -4.39 14.90
C LEU A 151 5.97 -4.75 14.68
N SER A 152 6.21 -5.73 13.84
CA SER A 152 7.56 -6.12 13.46
C SER A 152 8.16 -5.14 12.44
N GLU A 153 7.32 -4.51 11.62
CA GLU A 153 7.71 -3.59 10.55
C GLU A 153 6.55 -2.66 10.16
N TYR A 154 6.87 -1.41 9.82
CA TYR A 154 5.92 -0.41 9.27
C TYR A 154 6.20 -0.11 7.79
N HIS A 155 7.38 -0.44 7.27
CA HIS A 155 7.93 0.05 6.01
C HIS A 155 7.77 -0.92 4.83
N THR A 156 6.81 -1.84 4.94
CA THR A 156 6.44 -2.74 3.85
C THR A 156 5.38 -2.11 2.95
N GLY A 157 5.47 -2.29 1.65
CA GLY A 157 4.43 -1.90 0.69
C GLY A 157 3.37 -2.99 0.45
N TYR A 158 3.56 -4.20 0.98
CA TYR A 158 2.61 -5.30 0.82
C TYR A 158 1.57 -5.30 1.94
N ARG A 159 0.35 -4.90 1.61
CA ARG A 159 -0.69 -4.63 2.61
C ARG A 159 -2.06 -5.07 2.13
N ALA A 160 -2.88 -5.55 3.03
CA ALA A 160 -4.29 -5.81 2.80
C ALA A 160 -5.16 -4.95 3.72
N PHE A 161 -6.27 -4.44 3.21
CA PHE A 161 -7.20 -3.59 3.94
C PHE A 161 -8.63 -4.05 3.71
N SER A 162 -9.44 -4.04 4.76
CA SER A 162 -10.88 -4.16 4.60
C SER A 162 -11.46 -2.90 3.94
N ARG A 163 -12.61 -3.04 3.26
CA ARG A 163 -13.37 -1.90 2.72
C ARG A 163 -13.57 -0.80 3.78
N LYS A 164 -13.93 -1.22 5.00
CA LYS A 164 -14.16 -0.31 6.12
C LYS A 164 -12.95 0.60 6.40
N VAL A 165 -11.74 0.08 6.41
CA VAL A 165 -10.52 0.89 6.59
C VAL A 165 -10.42 1.96 5.52
N LEU A 166 -10.58 1.59 4.26
CA LEU A 166 -10.41 2.50 3.12
C LEU A 166 -11.51 3.58 3.02
N THR A 167 -12.71 3.29 3.54
CA THR A 167 -13.83 4.26 3.56
C THR A 167 -13.82 5.15 4.80
N ASP A 168 -13.34 4.67 5.92
CA ASP A 168 -13.38 5.41 7.18
C ASP A 168 -12.18 6.38 7.34
N LEU A 169 -11.01 6.00 6.82
CA LEU A 169 -9.80 6.80 6.95
C LEU A 169 -9.82 8.05 6.06
N PRO A 170 -9.40 9.21 6.59
CA PRO A 170 -9.24 10.45 5.82
C PRO A 170 -7.95 10.42 5.00
N LEU A 171 -7.87 9.52 4.01
CA LEU A 171 -6.66 9.23 3.23
C LEU A 171 -6.18 10.43 2.40
N LEU A 172 -7.09 11.34 2.02
CA LEU A 172 -6.73 12.55 1.25
C LEU A 172 -6.01 13.62 2.09
N GLU A 173 -5.87 13.42 3.39
CA GLU A 173 -5.06 14.26 4.28
C GLU A 173 -3.60 13.78 4.36
N ASN A 174 -3.27 12.68 3.69
CA ASN A 174 -1.94 12.12 3.66
C ASN A 174 -1.10 12.68 2.51
N SER A 175 0.21 12.46 2.59
CA SER A 175 1.19 12.87 1.59
C SER A 175 1.02 12.09 0.28
N ASP A 176 1.37 12.72 -0.83
CA ASP A 176 1.46 12.05 -2.13
C ASP A 176 2.79 11.27 -2.31
N ASP A 177 3.72 11.36 -1.35
CA ASP A 177 5.05 10.73 -1.38
C ASP A 177 5.08 9.44 -0.52
N PHE A 178 6.22 8.81 -0.39
CA PHE A 178 6.45 7.50 0.28
C PHE A 178 6.00 7.42 1.74
N VAL A 179 5.96 8.53 2.46
CA VAL A 179 5.49 8.57 3.85
C VAL A 179 3.99 8.28 3.98
N PHE A 180 3.23 8.30 2.88
CA PHE A 180 1.81 7.93 2.83
C PHE A 180 1.52 6.65 3.60
N ASP A 181 2.33 5.64 3.40
CA ASP A 181 2.21 4.33 4.02
C ASP A 181 2.24 4.38 5.55
N ASN A 182 3.16 5.16 6.12
CA ASN A 182 3.29 5.32 7.57
C ASN A 182 2.16 6.18 8.14
N GLN A 183 1.76 7.22 7.39
CA GLN A 183 0.63 8.06 7.77
C GLN A 183 -0.67 7.25 7.83
N MET A 184 -0.90 6.37 6.84
CA MET A 184 -2.06 5.48 6.81
C MET A 184 -2.04 4.49 7.99
N LEU A 185 -0.90 3.92 8.35
CA LEU A 185 -0.80 3.03 9.52
C LEU A 185 -1.01 3.80 10.84
N ALA A 186 -0.48 5.01 10.97
CA ALA A 186 -0.76 5.86 12.13
C ALA A 186 -2.27 6.17 12.24
N GLN A 187 -2.96 6.41 11.11
CA GLN A 187 -4.41 6.53 11.08
C GLN A 187 -5.10 5.24 11.52
N CYS A 188 -4.69 4.06 11.01
CA CYS A 188 -5.26 2.77 11.41
C CYS A 188 -5.19 2.59 12.93
N VAL A 189 -4.05 2.90 13.54
CA VAL A 189 -3.88 2.85 15.01
C VAL A 189 -4.78 3.86 15.71
N HIS A 190 -4.83 5.11 15.22
CA HIS A 190 -5.65 6.18 15.82
C HIS A 190 -7.14 5.84 15.82
N PHE A 191 -7.64 5.27 14.74
CA PHE A 191 -9.05 4.88 14.58
C PHE A 191 -9.38 3.49 15.16
N GLY A 192 -8.40 2.80 15.76
CA GLY A 192 -8.60 1.55 16.50
C GLY A 192 -8.79 0.32 15.61
N PHE A 193 -8.29 0.32 14.37
CA PHE A 193 -8.33 -0.86 13.50
C PHE A 193 -7.34 -1.94 13.95
N ARG A 194 -7.74 -3.20 13.82
CA ARG A 194 -6.93 -4.37 14.17
C ARG A 194 -5.92 -4.64 13.07
N ILE A 195 -4.63 -4.66 13.41
CA ILE A 195 -3.53 -4.87 12.48
C ILE A 195 -2.89 -6.23 12.75
N GLY A 196 -2.80 -7.07 11.73
CA GLY A 196 -2.08 -8.35 11.75
C GLY A 196 -0.87 -8.32 10.82
N GLU A 197 0.01 -9.31 10.96
CA GLU A 197 1.20 -9.46 10.13
C GLU A 197 1.34 -10.90 9.63
N VAL A 198 1.83 -11.05 8.39
CA VAL A 198 2.28 -12.33 7.84
C VAL A 198 3.76 -12.23 7.47
N SER A 199 4.52 -13.30 7.64
CA SER A 199 5.90 -13.34 7.18
C SER A 199 5.96 -13.32 5.65
N CYS A 200 6.69 -12.35 5.09
CA CYS A 200 6.87 -12.20 3.66
C CYS A 200 8.36 -12.24 3.30
N PRO A 201 8.88 -13.38 2.80
CA PRO A 201 10.21 -13.41 2.22
C PRO A 201 10.29 -12.45 1.03
N THR A 202 11.28 -11.58 1.02
CA THR A 202 11.50 -10.63 -0.07
C THR A 202 12.75 -10.97 -0.86
N LYS A 203 12.71 -10.67 -2.16
CA LYS A 203 13.87 -10.78 -3.05
C LYS A 203 14.29 -9.38 -3.46
N TYR A 204 15.56 -9.05 -3.26
CA TYR A 204 16.17 -7.82 -3.74
C TYR A 204 17.02 -8.15 -4.97
N PHE A 205 16.70 -7.56 -6.10
CA PHE A 205 17.41 -7.71 -7.38
C PHE A 205 17.43 -6.36 -8.11
N GLU A 206 18.20 -6.23 -9.20
CA GLU A 206 18.46 -4.92 -9.84
C GLU A 206 17.19 -4.23 -10.38
N GLU A 207 16.24 -4.99 -10.89
CA GLU A 207 14.98 -4.47 -11.44
C GLU A 207 13.97 -4.07 -10.34
N ALA A 208 14.21 -4.50 -9.10
CA ALA A 208 13.33 -4.17 -7.98
C ALA A 208 13.45 -2.69 -7.62
N SER A 209 12.31 -2.01 -7.52
CA SER A 209 12.29 -0.59 -7.22
C SER A 209 12.87 -0.31 -5.82
N SER A 210 13.80 0.63 -5.72
CA SER A 210 14.30 1.07 -4.43
C SER A 210 14.56 2.56 -4.41
N ILE A 211 14.14 3.22 -3.34
CA ILE A 211 14.45 4.62 -3.12
C ILE A 211 15.95 4.78 -2.87
N ASN A 212 16.56 5.83 -3.46
CA ASN A 212 17.95 6.16 -3.25
C ASN A 212 18.21 6.67 -1.83
N PHE A 213 19.50 6.76 -1.42
CA PHE A 213 19.88 7.14 -0.05
C PHE A 213 19.28 8.49 0.39
N ARG A 214 19.31 9.52 -0.48
CA ARG A 214 18.77 10.86 -0.15
C ARG A 214 17.25 10.81 0.10
N ARG A 215 16.51 10.08 -0.72
CA ARG A 215 15.08 9.86 -0.51
C ARG A 215 14.81 9.01 0.75
N SER A 216 15.69 8.04 1.05
CA SER A 216 15.57 7.24 2.28
C SER A 216 15.72 8.09 3.54
N VAL A 217 16.65 9.06 3.55
CA VAL A 217 16.81 10.01 4.66
C VAL A 217 15.57 10.90 4.81
N LYS A 218 15.09 11.49 3.69
CA LYS A 218 13.83 12.28 3.70
C LYS A 218 12.68 11.47 4.28
N TYR A 219 12.48 10.26 3.78
CA TYR A 219 11.46 9.34 4.27
C TYR A 219 11.58 9.07 5.77
N GLY A 220 12.78 8.78 6.27
CA GLY A 220 13.00 8.54 7.70
C GLY A 220 12.62 9.75 8.57
N VAL A 221 12.97 10.97 8.15
CA VAL A 221 12.57 12.21 8.86
C VAL A 221 11.05 12.38 8.85
N GLU A 222 10.39 12.11 7.72
CA GLU A 222 8.93 12.21 7.59
C GLU A 222 8.21 11.16 8.45
N VAL A 223 8.78 9.95 8.60
CA VAL A 223 8.26 8.90 9.51
C VAL A 223 8.34 9.37 10.96
N LEU A 224 9.49 9.91 11.39
CA LEU A 224 9.65 10.46 12.75
C LEU A 224 8.66 11.60 13.01
N ALA A 225 8.52 12.52 12.04
CA ALA A 225 7.56 13.62 12.14
C ALA A 225 6.12 13.12 12.25
N THR A 226 5.71 12.14 11.42
CA THR A 226 4.37 11.53 11.49
C THR A 226 4.11 10.87 12.84
N THR A 227 5.09 10.13 13.36
CA THR A 227 5.00 9.47 14.66
C THR A 227 4.86 10.48 15.81
N MET A 228 5.63 11.58 15.77
CA MET A 228 5.50 12.65 16.77
C MET A 228 4.16 13.40 16.65
N GLN A 229 3.69 13.66 15.43
CA GLN A 229 2.35 14.24 15.20
C GLN A 229 1.25 13.36 15.81
N PHE A 230 1.34 12.03 15.61
CA PHE A 230 0.42 11.10 16.25
C PHE A 230 0.49 11.21 17.78
N ALA A 231 1.69 11.20 18.38
CA ALA A 231 1.84 11.31 19.83
C ALA A 231 1.25 12.61 20.39
N PHE A 232 1.50 13.75 19.74
CA PHE A 232 0.94 15.04 20.14
C PHE A 232 -0.58 15.11 19.95
N GLN A 233 -1.11 14.49 18.90
CA GLN A 233 -2.56 14.33 18.70
C GLN A 233 -3.19 13.53 19.84
N GLN A 234 -2.56 12.43 20.29
CA GLN A 234 -3.09 11.57 21.36
C GLN A 234 -3.19 12.29 22.72
N ILE A 235 -2.31 13.23 23.00
CA ILE A 235 -2.35 14.03 24.24
C ILE A 235 -3.11 15.34 24.09
N GLY A 236 -3.77 15.56 22.94
CA GLY A 236 -4.57 16.75 22.67
C GLY A 236 -3.78 18.04 22.46
N LEU A 237 -2.44 17.95 22.22
CA LEU A 237 -1.59 19.12 21.99
C LEU A 237 -1.77 19.75 20.61
N ILE A 238 -2.11 18.92 19.62
CA ILE A 238 -2.41 19.34 18.24
C ILE A 238 -3.67 18.63 17.74
N HIS A 239 -4.31 19.21 16.72
CA HIS A 239 -5.47 18.62 16.04
C HIS A 239 -5.23 18.65 14.55
N LEU A 240 -4.95 17.48 13.96
CA LEU A 240 -4.66 17.35 12.54
C LEU A 240 -5.85 16.72 11.79
N PRO A 241 -6.20 17.22 10.59
CA PRO A 241 -7.29 16.68 9.79
C PRO A 241 -7.14 15.18 9.51
N ARG A 242 -5.90 14.67 9.35
CA ARG A 242 -5.63 13.24 9.11
C ARG A 242 -6.03 12.31 10.26
N PHE A 243 -6.23 12.85 11.46
CA PHE A 243 -6.70 12.12 12.65
C PHE A 243 -8.12 12.53 13.05
N SER A 244 -8.85 13.21 12.16
CA SER A 244 -10.23 13.61 12.38
C SER A 244 -11.19 12.75 11.53
N ALA A 245 -12.29 12.31 12.14
CA ALA A 245 -13.36 11.63 11.40
C ALA A 245 -14.01 12.50 10.30
N GLN A 246 -13.86 13.81 10.38
CA GLN A 246 -14.31 14.81 9.40
C GLN A 246 -13.24 15.12 8.33
N GLY A 247 -12.03 14.55 8.41
CA GLY A 247 -11.00 14.69 7.39
C GLY A 247 -11.48 14.14 6.05
N ARG A 248 -10.84 14.57 4.95
CA ARG A 248 -11.25 14.25 3.58
C ARG A 248 -10.99 12.76 3.26
N LYS A 249 -12.06 12.04 2.92
CA LYS A 249 -12.06 10.62 2.57
C LYS A 249 -12.07 10.43 1.05
N LEU A 250 -11.70 9.24 0.58
CA LEU A 250 -11.64 8.92 -0.85
C LEU A 250 -12.99 9.12 -1.57
N GLU A 251 -14.11 8.81 -0.93
CA GLU A 251 -15.45 8.95 -1.50
C GLU A 251 -15.90 10.41 -1.69
N ALA A 252 -15.27 11.36 -0.97
CA ALA A 252 -15.61 12.79 -1.03
C ALA A 252 -15.00 13.50 -2.25
N VAL A 253 -14.28 12.79 -3.13
CA VAL A 253 -13.53 13.41 -4.23
C VAL A 253 -14.40 13.55 -5.46
N SER A 254 -14.64 14.81 -5.86
CA SER A 254 -15.11 15.13 -7.21
C SER A 254 -14.03 14.73 -8.24
N GLU A 255 -14.45 14.39 -9.47
CA GLU A 255 -13.57 13.95 -10.58
C GLU A 255 -12.39 14.89 -10.89
N THR A 256 -12.45 16.14 -10.45
CA THR A 256 -11.42 17.17 -10.67
C THR A 256 -10.14 16.99 -9.83
N TYR A 257 -10.14 16.11 -8.83
CA TYR A 257 -8.97 15.90 -7.95
C TYR A 257 -7.95 14.90 -8.51
N TYR A 258 -8.37 14.05 -9.43
CA TYR A 258 -7.53 13.07 -10.12
C TYR A 258 -7.50 13.38 -11.61
N ALA A 259 -6.45 12.94 -12.29
CA ALA A 259 -6.39 13.00 -13.74
C ALA A 259 -7.68 12.45 -14.38
N PRO A 260 -8.19 13.04 -15.48
CA PRO A 260 -9.36 12.52 -16.15
C PRO A 260 -9.14 11.06 -16.51
N ARG A 261 -10.19 10.25 -16.35
CA ARG A 261 -10.16 8.81 -16.69
C ARG A 261 -9.77 8.67 -18.16
N THR A 262 -8.59 8.16 -18.42
CA THR A 262 -8.33 7.55 -19.71
C THR A 262 -9.06 6.22 -19.76
N GLU A 263 -9.82 5.98 -20.82
CA GLU A 263 -10.79 4.92 -21.04
C GLU A 263 -10.55 3.61 -20.27
N VAL A 264 -11.56 3.22 -19.50
CA VAL A 264 -11.65 1.90 -18.87
C VAL A 264 -11.89 0.89 -19.99
N VAL A 265 -10.87 0.23 -20.48
CA VAL A 265 -11.06 -0.96 -21.32
C VAL A 265 -11.46 -2.10 -20.39
N ARG A 266 -12.76 -2.38 -20.31
CA ARG A 266 -13.26 -3.61 -19.68
C ARG A 266 -12.90 -4.76 -20.61
N PRO A 267 -12.32 -5.87 -20.12
CA PRO A 267 -12.17 -7.06 -20.96
C PRO A 267 -13.57 -7.50 -21.42
N VAL A 268 -13.66 -7.85 -22.70
CA VAL A 268 -14.85 -8.39 -23.36
C VAL A 268 -15.14 -9.80 -22.87
#